data_374ec6a256a1d03033c819ce23314b52
#
_entry.id   374ec6a256a1d03033c819ce23314b52
#
_cell.length_a   1.000
_cell.length_b   1.000
_cell.length_c   1.000
_cell.angle_alpha   90.00
_cell.angle_beta   90.00
_cell.angle_gamma   90.00
#
_symmetry.space_group_name_H-M   'P 1'
#
loop_
_entity.id
_entity.type
_entity.pdbx_description
1 polymer ?
#
loop_
_entity_poly.entity_id
_entity_poly.type
_entity_poly.pdbx_seq_one_letter_code
_entity_poly.pdbx_strand_id
1 'polypeptide(L)'
;MSPRTNESAPEGEPDEVTTAAPQPPHDASAPEPEPVAKPVAEDKAELPVAEDPSSEPEDHPPVADERVAAVRRVSASSRRWRAAQLGLCAASLAVALTAGAMIFGALRDGSGTAVAATPGAVSPQLLASGDLDASITALQAHLRTQPKDFDSWATLGLAYVEQARTKGDPSRYPQAQQALDRSLKLRPGNESALTGRAALAAARHDFTGALTYADKVLKENPYSERALSSRIDALVELGRYADASKAADLADSRRPGVPVFTRYAYVHELRGDVKTARRVLEQALGTATSRGDVSYVATALGQLAWNQGDYASALKYYARALAADDSYLPALEGRARAQAAQGDQAAAIKGMEQVVERYPLPQPLVELGELYEARGHAGDAQKAHDQYSLVTAWVSLAHSYGVNADLDTALAAADHGNRGDALKAARAEWARRHTVHTADALAWALHVNGRDKEALPYARQATATGYHNASFLYHRGMIERATGHEKEARASLKSALDLNAGFSPLGAREARKALGEAK
;
A
#
# COMPACT_ATOMS: atom_id res chain seq x y z
N MET A 1 38.88 33.24 41.15
CA MET A 1 38.84 34.68 41.40
C MET A 1 37.50 35.20 40.89
N SER A 2 36.55 35.37 41.78
CA SER A 2 35.41 36.30 41.65
C SER A 2 35.87 37.70 42.07
N PRO A 3 35.15 38.80 41.80
CA PRO A 3 33.76 39.05 42.26
C PRO A 3 32.87 39.86 41.28
N ARG A 4 31.53 39.68 41.38
CA ARG A 4 30.46 40.55 41.93
C ARG A 4 30.43 42.02 41.44
N THR A 5 29.25 42.50 41.00
CA THR A 5 28.10 43.14 41.67
C THR A 5 27.08 43.54 40.62
N ASN A 6 25.79 43.29 40.73
CA ASN A 6 24.67 43.89 41.45
C ASN A 6 24.28 45.31 40.98
N GLU A 7 23.00 45.49 40.57
CA GLU A 7 21.97 46.48 40.93
C GLU A 7 20.95 46.60 39.78
N SER A 8 19.75 46.31 40.01
CA SER A 8 18.58 46.91 40.64
C SER A 8 17.52 47.32 39.63
N ALA A 9 16.31 46.82 39.83
CA ALA A 9 15.06 47.21 39.18
C ALA A 9 14.59 48.61 39.63
N PRO A 10 13.58 49.23 39.01
CA PRO A 10 12.31 49.26 39.70
C PRO A 10 11.05 48.96 38.85
N GLU A 11 10.06 48.62 39.61
CA GLU A 11 8.66 48.34 39.37
C GLU A 11 7.88 49.46 38.66
N GLY A 12 6.78 49.05 38.02
CA GLY A 12 5.73 49.93 37.53
C GLY A 12 4.60 49.15 36.88
N GLU A 13 3.65 48.65 37.67
CA GLU A 13 2.26 48.40 37.28
C GLU A 13 1.42 49.64 37.64
N PRO A 14 0.13 49.79 37.26
CA PRO A 14 -0.71 49.08 36.28
C PRO A 14 -1.49 50.05 35.35
N ASP A 15 -2.14 49.52 34.31
CA ASP A 15 -3.44 50.07 33.90
C ASP A 15 -4.27 49.00 33.17
N GLU A 16 -5.37 48.64 33.84
CA GLU A 16 -6.50 47.89 33.29
C GLU A 16 -7.17 48.68 32.14
N VAL A 17 -7.29 48.08 30.95
CA VAL A 17 -8.29 48.51 30.01
C VAL A 17 -9.10 47.27 29.58
N THR A 18 -10.22 47.14 30.21
CA THR A 18 -11.35 46.28 29.80
C THR A 18 -11.84 46.70 28.43
N THR A 19 -11.77 45.80 27.43
CA THR A 19 -12.56 45.93 26.22
C THR A 19 -13.28 44.63 25.94
N ALA A 20 -14.60 44.72 25.91
CA ALA A 20 -15.58 43.68 25.74
C ALA A 20 -15.49 42.99 24.37
N ALA A 21 -15.73 41.68 24.37
CA ALA A 21 -15.98 40.91 23.18
C ALA A 21 -17.34 41.27 22.57
N PRO A 22 -17.46 41.37 21.24
CA PRO A 22 -18.76 41.52 20.62
C PRO A 22 -19.48 40.18 20.54
N GLN A 23 -20.74 40.15 20.96
CA GLN A 23 -21.70 39.06 20.75
C GLN A 23 -22.13 38.99 19.27
N PRO A 24 -22.42 37.78 18.74
CA PRO A 24 -23.01 37.65 17.42
C PRO A 24 -24.51 38.02 17.41
N PRO A 25 -25.03 38.53 16.30
CA PRO A 25 -26.44 38.89 16.19
C PRO A 25 -27.34 37.66 16.11
N HIS A 26 -28.44 37.72 16.82
CA HIS A 26 -29.58 36.83 16.70
C HIS A 26 -30.42 37.15 15.44
N ASP A 27 -31.08 36.11 14.96
CA ASP A 27 -32.26 36.07 14.07
C ASP A 27 -32.00 35.93 12.56
N ALA A 28 -32.25 34.68 12.11
CA ALA A 28 -33.06 34.38 10.94
C ALA A 28 -33.56 32.92 11.02
N SER A 29 -34.86 32.79 11.08
CA SER A 29 -35.67 31.59 11.23
C SER A 29 -35.35 30.49 10.22
N ALA A 30 -35.20 29.26 10.70
CA ALA A 30 -35.21 28.05 9.91
C ALA A 30 -36.69 27.71 9.50
N PRO A 31 -36.93 27.21 8.27
CA PRO A 31 -38.23 26.69 7.91
C PRO A 31 -38.48 25.30 8.51
N GLU A 32 -39.69 25.08 8.97
CA GLU A 32 -40.19 23.80 9.50
C GLU A 32 -40.20 22.70 8.41
N PRO A 33 -39.97 21.43 8.78
CA PRO A 33 -40.10 20.31 7.84
C PRO A 33 -41.56 19.94 7.59
N GLU A 34 -41.92 19.74 6.32
CA GLU A 34 -43.18 19.22 5.90
C GLU A 34 -43.47 17.78 6.38
N PRO A 35 -44.72 17.40 6.62
CA PRO A 35 -45.04 16.12 7.24
C PRO A 35 -44.95 14.94 6.25
N VAL A 36 -44.34 13.87 6.73
CA VAL A 36 -44.22 12.56 6.10
C VAL A 36 -45.61 11.93 5.94
N ALA A 37 -45.98 11.59 4.71
CA ALA A 37 -47.20 10.85 4.40
C ALA A 37 -47.13 9.42 4.94
N LYS A 38 -48.21 8.98 5.58
CA LYS A 38 -48.44 7.63 6.08
C LYS A 38 -48.67 6.64 4.93
N PRO A 39 -48.29 5.36 5.07
CA PRO A 39 -48.57 4.34 4.07
C PRO A 39 -50.04 3.92 4.08
N VAL A 40 -50.58 3.74 2.88
CA VAL A 40 -51.93 3.18 2.64
C VAL A 40 -51.82 1.65 2.70
N ALA A 41 -52.79 1.06 3.39
CA ALA A 41 -52.90 -0.36 3.65
C ALA A 41 -53.37 -1.17 2.43
N GLU A 42 -52.88 -2.39 2.41
CA GLU A 42 -53.39 -3.66 1.88
C GLU A 42 -54.65 -3.67 1.01
N ASP A 43 -54.52 -4.29 -0.15
CA ASP A 43 -55.64 -5.07 -0.68
C ASP A 43 -55.16 -6.47 -1.11
N LYS A 44 -55.86 -7.47 -0.56
CA LYS A 44 -55.64 -8.89 -0.80
C LYS A 44 -56.40 -9.30 -2.06
N ALA A 45 -55.75 -9.97 -2.98
CA ALA A 45 -56.43 -10.77 -3.99
C ALA A 45 -55.81 -12.16 -4.09
N GLU A 46 -56.68 -13.14 -4.03
CA GLU A 46 -56.48 -14.58 -3.92
C GLU A 46 -55.78 -15.21 -5.14
N LEU A 47 -55.11 -16.33 -4.85
CA LEU A 47 -54.55 -17.31 -5.80
C LEU A 47 -55.65 -18.05 -6.59
N PRO A 48 -55.30 -18.61 -7.76
CA PRO A 48 -55.65 -20.01 -7.98
C PRO A 48 -54.42 -20.91 -8.24
N VAL A 49 -54.51 -22.06 -7.62
CA VAL A 49 -53.66 -23.23 -7.78
C VAL A 49 -53.98 -23.93 -9.11
N ALA A 50 -52.97 -24.35 -9.86
CA ALA A 50 -53.02 -25.55 -10.71
C ALA A 50 -51.61 -26.00 -11.05
N GLU A 51 -51.39 -27.26 -10.85
CA GLU A 51 -50.19 -28.11 -11.04
C GLU A 51 -49.74 -28.23 -12.51
N ASP A 52 -48.46 -28.40 -12.79
CA ASP A 52 -47.87 -29.67 -13.27
C ASP A 52 -46.32 -29.59 -13.32
N PRO A 53 -45.61 -30.69 -13.00
CA PRO A 53 -44.17 -30.72 -12.76
C PRO A 53 -43.44 -31.26 -13.96
N SER A 54 -42.57 -30.48 -14.55
CA SER A 54 -41.38 -30.97 -15.27
C SER A 54 -40.62 -29.82 -15.95
N SER A 55 -39.72 -29.18 -15.24
CA SER A 55 -38.58 -28.50 -15.83
C SER A 55 -37.47 -28.44 -14.79
N GLU A 56 -36.38 -29.11 -15.09
CA GLU A 56 -35.14 -29.04 -14.34
C GLU A 56 -34.70 -27.58 -14.16
N PRO A 57 -34.14 -27.20 -13.01
CA PRO A 57 -33.57 -25.86 -12.83
C PRO A 57 -32.28 -25.76 -13.64
N GLU A 58 -32.28 -24.93 -14.68
CA GLU A 58 -31.03 -24.47 -15.29
C GLU A 58 -30.23 -23.72 -14.22
N ASP A 59 -29.16 -24.35 -13.79
CA ASP A 59 -28.18 -23.82 -12.84
C ASP A 59 -27.36 -22.72 -13.53
N HIS A 60 -27.80 -21.47 -13.40
CA HIS A 60 -26.99 -20.32 -13.84
C HIS A 60 -25.90 -20.06 -12.81
N PRO A 61 -24.62 -20.26 -13.16
CA PRO A 61 -23.53 -19.95 -12.25
C PRO A 61 -23.52 -18.43 -11.95
N PRO A 62 -23.21 -18.04 -10.71
CA PRO A 62 -23.23 -16.64 -10.32
C PRO A 62 -22.25 -15.81 -11.17
N VAL A 63 -22.62 -14.57 -11.49
CA VAL A 63 -21.89 -13.63 -12.36
C VAL A 63 -20.40 -13.46 -11.98
N ALA A 64 -20.01 -13.81 -10.75
CA ALA A 64 -18.63 -13.85 -10.29
C ALA A 64 -17.78 -14.92 -11.01
N ASP A 65 -18.33 -16.09 -11.31
CA ASP A 65 -17.60 -17.19 -11.97
C ASP A 65 -17.31 -16.90 -13.46
N GLU A 66 -18.18 -16.18 -14.14
CA GLU A 66 -17.95 -15.77 -15.53
C GLU A 66 -16.80 -14.76 -15.66
N ARG A 67 -16.66 -13.84 -14.70
CA ARG A 67 -15.57 -12.85 -14.68
C ARG A 67 -14.23 -13.48 -14.35
N VAL A 68 -14.20 -14.43 -13.43
CA VAL A 68 -13.00 -15.25 -13.14
C VAL A 68 -12.64 -16.12 -14.34
N ALA A 69 -13.63 -16.67 -15.05
CA ALA A 69 -13.42 -17.42 -16.28
C ALA A 69 -12.94 -16.53 -17.43
N ALA A 70 -13.33 -15.25 -17.50
CA ALA A 70 -12.83 -14.28 -18.47
C ALA A 70 -11.35 -13.94 -18.22
N VAL A 71 -10.94 -13.71 -16.98
CA VAL A 71 -9.53 -13.51 -16.62
C VAL A 71 -8.70 -14.75 -16.96
N ARG A 72 -9.20 -15.95 -16.69
CA ARG A 72 -8.56 -17.21 -17.08
C ARG A 72 -8.47 -17.40 -18.60
N ARG A 73 -9.47 -16.94 -19.37
CA ARG A 73 -9.48 -17.03 -20.84
C ARG A 73 -8.51 -16.08 -21.51
N VAL A 74 -8.38 -14.84 -21.01
CA VAL A 74 -7.37 -13.88 -21.51
C VAL A 74 -5.96 -14.40 -21.24
N SER A 75 -5.73 -14.99 -20.07
CA SER A 75 -4.44 -15.61 -19.72
C SER A 75 -4.15 -16.89 -20.53
N ALA A 76 -5.19 -17.62 -20.96
CA ALA A 76 -5.06 -18.87 -21.73
C ALA A 76 -4.91 -18.66 -23.24
N SER A 77 -5.40 -17.56 -23.79
CA SER A 77 -5.30 -17.26 -25.23
C SER A 77 -3.88 -16.91 -25.67
N SER A 78 -3.02 -16.46 -24.75
CA SER A 78 -1.60 -16.23 -25.00
C SER A 78 -0.72 -17.48 -24.82
N ARG A 79 -1.30 -18.65 -24.48
CA ARG A 79 -0.56 -19.89 -24.23
C ARG A 79 -1.17 -21.13 -24.88
N ARG A 80 -0.54 -21.58 -25.92
CA ARG A 80 -0.36 -23.00 -26.11
C ARG A 80 0.93 -23.40 -25.38
N TRP A 81 0.93 -23.52 -24.06
CA TRP A 81 1.89 -24.33 -23.27
C TRP A 81 1.60 -24.24 -21.78
N ARG A 82 1.16 -25.36 -21.20
CA ARG A 82 1.20 -25.88 -19.83
C ARG A 82 0.78 -25.01 -18.63
N ALA A 83 -0.20 -25.57 -17.97
CA ALA A 83 -0.79 -25.17 -16.70
C ALA A 83 0.21 -24.98 -15.57
N ALA A 84 0.06 -23.90 -14.83
CA ALA A 84 0.29 -23.83 -13.40
C ALA A 84 -0.29 -22.52 -12.82
N GLN A 85 -1.08 -22.67 -11.84
CA GLN A 85 -1.53 -21.88 -10.71
C GLN A 85 -1.24 -20.37 -10.69
N LEU A 86 -2.30 -19.58 -10.63
CA LEU A 86 -2.30 -18.12 -10.51
C LEU A 86 -2.84 -17.71 -9.13
N GLY A 87 -2.12 -16.83 -8.48
CA GLY A 87 -2.59 -16.04 -7.35
C GLY A 87 -2.24 -14.58 -7.54
N LEU A 88 -3.11 -13.69 -7.13
CA LEU A 88 -3.09 -12.25 -7.40
C LEU A 88 -2.92 -11.42 -6.14
N CYS A 89 -2.14 -10.38 -6.09
CA CYS A 89 -2.31 -9.17 -5.39
C CYS A 89 -1.51 -8.04 -5.17
N ALA A 90 -1.89 -6.95 -4.88
CA ALA A 90 -1.24 -5.68 -4.87
C ALA A 90 -1.20 -4.88 -3.61
N ALA A 91 -0.26 -4.01 -3.54
CA ALA A 91 -0.38 -2.64 -3.04
C ALA A 91 0.85 -1.85 -3.50
N SER A 92 0.74 -0.54 -3.63
CA SER A 92 1.86 0.35 -3.96
C SER A 92 3.14 -0.02 -3.19
N LEU A 93 4.30 0.18 -3.79
CA LEU A 93 5.61 -0.30 -3.28
C LEU A 93 5.88 0.08 -1.81
N ALA A 94 5.33 1.20 -1.34
CA ALA A 94 5.40 1.59 0.07
C ALA A 94 4.65 0.60 0.99
N VAL A 95 3.46 0.16 0.59
CA VAL A 95 2.67 -0.82 1.34
C VAL A 95 3.27 -2.23 1.23
N ALA A 96 3.83 -2.60 0.09
CA ALA A 96 4.50 -3.90 -0.07
C ALA A 96 5.75 -4.01 0.81
N LEU A 97 6.54 -2.93 0.93
CA LEU A 97 7.69 -2.89 1.83
C LEU A 97 7.27 -2.91 3.31
N THR A 98 6.20 -2.21 3.67
CA THR A 98 5.71 -2.16 5.06
C THR A 98 4.96 -3.43 5.46
N ALA A 99 4.10 -3.97 4.60
CA ALA A 99 3.39 -5.23 4.87
C ALA A 99 4.34 -6.44 4.93
N GLY A 100 5.40 -6.47 4.09
CA GLY A 100 6.43 -7.51 4.15
C GLY A 100 7.13 -7.59 5.50
N ALA A 101 7.47 -6.44 6.09
CA ALA A 101 8.12 -6.38 7.39
C ALA A 101 7.21 -6.75 8.56
N MET A 102 5.90 -6.53 8.45
CA MET A 102 4.96 -6.91 9.53
C MET A 102 4.96 -8.43 9.81
N ILE A 103 5.29 -9.24 8.83
CA ILE A 103 5.20 -10.69 8.93
C ILE A 103 6.54 -11.36 9.19
N PHE A 104 7.64 -10.81 8.69
CA PHE A 104 8.97 -11.29 9.07
C PHE A 104 9.29 -11.05 10.55
N GLY A 105 8.84 -9.94 11.14
CA GLY A 105 8.87 -9.73 12.60
C GLY A 105 8.02 -10.75 13.36
N ALA A 106 6.91 -11.20 12.75
CA ALA A 106 5.99 -12.16 13.33
C ALA A 106 6.61 -13.55 13.58
N LEU A 107 7.59 -13.91 12.78
CA LEU A 107 8.20 -15.24 12.80
C LEU A 107 9.44 -15.30 13.71
N ARG A 108 9.89 -14.17 14.24
CA ARG A 108 11.14 -14.07 15.01
C ARG A 108 10.99 -14.07 16.53
N ASP A 109 9.81 -13.85 17.08
CA ASP A 109 9.57 -13.84 18.53
C ASP A 109 9.65 -15.22 19.20
N GLY A 110 10.29 -16.19 18.58
CA GLY A 110 10.54 -17.54 19.10
C GLY A 110 11.79 -17.70 19.98
N SER A 111 12.50 -16.63 20.36
CA SER A 111 13.68 -16.72 21.21
C SER A 111 13.42 -16.12 22.60
N GLY A 112 12.83 -16.91 23.47
CA GLY A 112 12.75 -16.53 24.87
C GLY A 112 11.80 -17.41 25.67
N THR A 113 12.35 -18.37 26.36
CA THR A 113 11.74 -19.35 27.26
C THR A 113 11.00 -20.50 26.56
N ALA A 114 11.58 -21.67 26.67
CA ALA A 114 10.92 -22.94 26.40
C ALA A 114 9.70 -23.08 27.36
N VAL A 115 8.57 -22.54 26.94
CA VAL A 115 7.28 -22.97 27.47
C VAL A 115 7.07 -24.34 26.87
N ALA A 116 6.93 -25.36 27.75
CA ALA A 116 6.68 -26.72 27.36
C ALA A 116 5.57 -26.75 26.31
N ALA A 117 5.93 -27.17 25.08
CA ALA A 117 4.98 -27.27 24.00
C ALA A 117 3.88 -28.24 24.40
N THR A 118 2.66 -27.75 24.51
CA THR A 118 1.50 -28.61 24.65
C THR A 118 1.47 -29.52 23.42
N PRO A 119 1.41 -30.85 23.57
CA PRO A 119 1.39 -31.74 22.42
C PRO A 119 0.21 -31.41 21.52
N GLY A 120 0.48 -30.98 20.29
CA GLY A 120 -0.54 -30.63 19.29
C GLY A 120 -0.62 -29.15 18.88
N ALA A 121 0.03 -28.22 19.57
CA ALA A 121 0.06 -26.81 19.14
C ALA A 121 0.95 -26.66 17.88
N VAL A 122 0.38 -26.08 16.82
CA VAL A 122 1.16 -25.76 15.61
C VAL A 122 2.04 -24.56 15.93
N SER A 123 3.35 -24.79 15.88
CA SER A 123 4.34 -23.77 16.23
C SER A 123 4.37 -22.63 15.19
N PRO A 124 4.55 -21.37 15.63
CA PRO A 124 4.82 -20.25 14.71
C PRO A 124 6.01 -20.48 13.76
N GLN A 125 6.95 -21.37 14.13
CA GLN A 125 8.06 -21.78 13.27
C GLN A 125 7.60 -22.51 12.00
N LEU A 126 6.45 -23.17 11.99
CA LEU A 126 5.88 -23.76 10.76
C LEU A 126 5.47 -22.70 9.73
N LEU A 127 5.04 -21.53 10.18
CA LEU A 127 4.80 -20.38 9.28
C LEU A 127 6.11 -19.85 8.70
N ALA A 128 7.22 -20.00 9.42
CA ALA A 128 8.55 -19.60 8.98
C ALA A 128 9.21 -20.59 8.00
N SER A 129 8.74 -21.83 7.95
CA SER A 129 9.36 -22.90 7.13
C SER A 129 9.06 -22.82 5.62
N GLY A 130 8.26 -21.84 5.19
CA GLY A 130 8.00 -21.56 3.76
C GLY A 130 6.84 -22.35 3.15
N ASP A 131 6.30 -23.37 3.81
CA ASP A 131 5.08 -24.06 3.35
C ASP A 131 3.84 -23.56 4.11
N LEU A 132 3.36 -22.41 3.64
CA LEU A 132 2.21 -21.74 4.23
C LEU A 132 0.90 -22.55 4.03
N ASP A 133 0.79 -23.27 2.93
CA ASP A 133 -0.40 -24.09 2.62
C ASP A 133 -0.47 -25.31 3.56
N ALA A 134 0.67 -25.97 3.81
CA ALA A 134 0.75 -27.06 4.79
C ALA A 134 0.47 -26.54 6.22
N SER A 135 0.99 -25.37 6.57
CA SER A 135 0.73 -24.74 7.88
C SER A 135 -0.75 -24.43 8.09
N ILE A 136 -1.43 -23.87 7.09
CA ILE A 136 -2.87 -23.60 7.12
C ILE A 136 -3.65 -24.92 7.29
N THR A 137 -3.29 -25.94 6.53
CA THR A 137 -3.94 -27.26 6.60
C THR A 137 -3.79 -27.89 8.01
N ALA A 138 -2.59 -27.82 8.58
CA ALA A 138 -2.31 -28.33 9.92
C ALA A 138 -3.09 -27.55 11.00
N LEU A 139 -3.15 -26.21 10.91
CA LEU A 139 -3.92 -25.36 11.82
C LEU A 139 -5.43 -25.68 11.73
N GLN A 140 -5.95 -25.85 10.53
CA GLN A 140 -7.35 -26.23 10.33
C GLN A 140 -7.66 -27.61 10.94
N ALA A 141 -6.76 -28.59 10.78
CA ALA A 141 -6.92 -29.92 11.39
C ALA A 141 -6.88 -29.86 12.94
N HIS A 142 -5.92 -29.10 13.49
CA HIS A 142 -5.83 -28.88 14.94
C HIS A 142 -7.10 -28.25 15.51
N LEU A 143 -7.60 -27.18 14.87
CA LEU A 143 -8.78 -26.44 15.34
C LEU A 143 -10.10 -27.21 15.22
N ARG A 144 -10.17 -28.28 14.42
CA ARG A 144 -11.33 -29.24 14.47
C ARG A 144 -11.40 -29.99 15.77
N THR A 145 -10.26 -30.34 16.36
CA THR A 145 -10.16 -31.07 17.61
C THR A 145 -10.09 -30.15 18.85
N GLN A 146 -9.53 -28.96 18.66
CA GLN A 146 -9.31 -27.93 19.69
C GLN A 146 -9.98 -26.58 19.34
N PRO A 147 -11.33 -26.53 19.22
CA PRO A 147 -12.03 -25.32 18.70
C PRO A 147 -12.00 -24.13 19.66
N LYS A 148 -11.48 -24.30 20.90
CA LYS A 148 -11.32 -23.23 21.89
C LYS A 148 -9.90 -22.67 21.97
N ASP A 149 -8.95 -23.20 21.18
CA ASP A 149 -7.58 -22.70 21.11
C ASP A 149 -7.55 -21.36 20.38
N PHE A 150 -7.62 -20.28 21.16
CA PHE A 150 -7.66 -18.92 20.64
C PHE A 150 -6.34 -18.49 19.97
N ASP A 151 -5.20 -19.02 20.39
CA ASP A 151 -3.90 -18.69 19.80
C ASP A 151 -3.74 -19.33 18.41
N SER A 152 -4.16 -20.59 18.25
CA SER A 152 -4.20 -21.24 16.94
C SER A 152 -5.19 -20.55 15.98
N TRP A 153 -6.32 -20.04 16.46
CA TRP A 153 -7.21 -19.21 15.64
C TRP A 153 -6.54 -17.91 15.19
N ALA A 154 -5.81 -17.22 16.07
CA ALA A 154 -5.06 -16.02 15.70
C ALA A 154 -3.98 -16.32 14.66
N THR A 155 -3.25 -17.41 14.85
CA THR A 155 -2.19 -17.89 13.93
C THR A 155 -2.77 -18.24 12.57
N LEU A 156 -3.91 -18.94 12.51
CA LEU A 156 -4.61 -19.25 11.25
C LEU A 156 -5.05 -17.97 10.52
N GLY A 157 -5.57 -16.99 11.26
CA GLY A 157 -5.96 -15.71 10.67
C GLY A 157 -4.77 -14.96 10.06
N LEU A 158 -3.64 -14.90 10.76
CA LEU A 158 -2.40 -14.33 10.24
C LEU A 158 -1.87 -15.10 9.02
N ALA A 159 -1.95 -16.44 9.05
CA ALA A 159 -1.55 -17.29 7.93
C ALA A 159 -2.38 -17.00 6.65
N TYR A 160 -3.68 -16.76 6.80
CA TYR A 160 -4.51 -16.35 5.66
C TYR A 160 -4.18 -14.95 5.13
N VAL A 161 -3.88 -13.98 6.01
CA VAL A 161 -3.41 -12.65 5.58
C VAL A 161 -2.12 -12.79 4.78
N GLU A 162 -1.18 -13.61 5.26
CA GLU A 162 0.08 -13.86 4.57
C GLU A 162 -0.10 -14.62 3.25
N GLN A 163 -0.98 -15.61 3.22
CA GLN A 163 -1.31 -16.33 1.99
C GLN A 163 -1.91 -15.39 0.94
N ALA A 164 -2.83 -14.51 1.35
CA ALA A 164 -3.38 -13.49 0.47
C ALA A 164 -2.26 -12.59 -0.09
N ARG A 165 -1.36 -12.15 0.76
CA ARG A 165 -0.26 -11.26 0.40
C ARG A 165 0.74 -11.93 -0.56
N THR A 166 1.15 -13.16 -0.27
CA THR A 166 2.19 -13.85 -1.07
C THR A 166 1.68 -14.44 -2.38
N LYS A 167 0.41 -14.84 -2.40
CA LYS A 167 -0.24 -15.37 -3.62
C LYS A 167 -1.04 -14.31 -4.36
N GLY A 168 -1.26 -13.18 -3.72
CA GLY A 168 -2.04 -12.13 -4.25
C GLY A 168 -3.51 -12.43 -4.43
N ASP A 169 -4.04 -13.21 -3.57
CA ASP A 169 -5.42 -13.65 -3.63
C ASP A 169 -6.23 -13.02 -2.48
N PRO A 170 -6.94 -11.90 -2.73
CA PRO A 170 -7.74 -11.23 -1.71
C PRO A 170 -8.92 -12.08 -1.22
N SER A 171 -9.24 -13.20 -1.86
CA SER A 171 -10.30 -14.12 -1.45
C SER A 171 -10.05 -14.73 -0.06
N ARG A 172 -8.81 -14.66 0.45
CA ARG A 172 -8.43 -15.14 1.78
C ARG A 172 -8.78 -14.18 2.92
N TYR A 173 -9.05 -12.91 2.64
CA TYR A 173 -9.37 -11.93 3.70
C TYR A 173 -10.64 -12.23 4.51
N PRO A 174 -11.74 -12.73 3.94
CA PRO A 174 -12.88 -13.18 4.75
C PRO A 174 -12.53 -14.31 5.72
N GLN A 175 -11.73 -15.30 5.28
CA GLN A 175 -11.30 -16.39 6.15
C GLN A 175 -10.36 -15.89 7.25
N ALA A 176 -9.42 -14.98 6.93
CA ALA A 176 -8.58 -14.32 7.90
C ALA A 176 -9.42 -13.61 8.97
N GLN A 177 -10.41 -12.84 8.54
CA GLN A 177 -11.29 -12.12 9.45
C GLN A 177 -12.04 -13.07 10.37
N GLN A 178 -12.65 -14.14 9.83
CA GLN A 178 -13.40 -15.11 10.63
C GLN A 178 -12.51 -15.78 11.69
N ALA A 179 -11.29 -16.16 11.34
CA ALA A 179 -10.36 -16.79 12.26
C ALA A 179 -9.94 -15.83 13.38
N LEU A 180 -9.57 -14.58 13.03
CA LEU A 180 -9.20 -13.54 14.01
C LEU A 180 -10.37 -13.18 14.94
N ASP A 181 -11.58 -13.04 14.38
CA ASP A 181 -12.78 -12.76 15.17
C ASP A 181 -13.13 -13.92 16.10
N ARG A 182 -12.90 -15.17 15.68
CA ARG A 182 -13.07 -16.33 16.54
C ARG A 182 -12.09 -16.32 17.70
N SER A 183 -10.82 -15.98 17.47
CA SER A 183 -9.83 -15.80 18.52
C SER A 183 -10.26 -14.73 19.52
N LEU A 184 -10.64 -13.54 19.03
CA LEU A 184 -11.06 -12.42 19.88
C LEU A 184 -12.38 -12.69 20.64
N LYS A 185 -13.28 -13.48 20.07
CA LYS A 185 -14.48 -13.94 20.78
C LYS A 185 -14.14 -14.84 21.96
N LEU A 186 -13.12 -15.68 21.82
CA LEU A 186 -12.65 -16.56 22.88
C LEU A 186 -11.80 -15.80 23.92
N ARG A 187 -10.97 -14.88 23.47
CA ARG A 187 -10.09 -14.04 24.31
C ARG A 187 -9.99 -12.62 23.73
N PRO A 188 -10.80 -11.66 24.22
CA PRO A 188 -10.87 -10.29 23.67
C PRO A 188 -9.57 -9.49 23.68
N GLY A 189 -8.64 -9.83 24.58
CA GLY A 189 -7.32 -9.20 24.70
C GLY A 189 -6.19 -9.98 24.03
N ASN A 190 -6.48 -10.99 23.17
CA ASN A 190 -5.41 -11.74 22.51
C ASN A 190 -4.58 -10.80 21.61
N GLU A 191 -3.32 -10.58 21.98
CA GLU A 191 -2.38 -9.70 21.28
C GLU A 191 -2.16 -10.15 19.83
N SER A 192 -1.94 -11.46 19.61
CA SER A 192 -1.73 -12.03 18.28
C SER A 192 -2.93 -11.80 17.36
N ALA A 193 -4.15 -11.92 17.89
CA ALA A 193 -5.35 -11.68 17.11
C ALA A 193 -5.57 -10.17 16.83
N LEU A 194 -5.28 -9.29 17.79
CA LEU A 194 -5.37 -7.84 17.58
C LEU A 194 -4.34 -7.35 16.57
N THR A 195 -3.08 -7.83 16.65
CA THR A 195 -2.07 -7.51 15.63
C THR A 195 -2.42 -8.12 14.27
N GLY A 196 -3.04 -9.30 14.24
CA GLY A 196 -3.61 -9.90 13.03
C GLY A 196 -4.72 -9.05 12.43
N ARG A 197 -5.60 -8.47 13.25
CA ARG A 197 -6.64 -7.53 12.78
C ARG A 197 -6.03 -6.23 12.24
N ALA A 198 -4.94 -5.73 12.86
CA ALA A 198 -4.21 -4.58 12.33
C ALA A 198 -3.62 -4.91 10.94
N ALA A 199 -2.99 -6.08 10.79
CA ALA A 199 -2.45 -6.52 9.50
C ALA A 199 -3.53 -6.71 8.44
N LEU A 200 -4.67 -7.31 8.77
CA LEU A 200 -5.81 -7.47 7.85
C LEU A 200 -6.41 -6.13 7.44
N ALA A 201 -6.57 -5.20 8.38
CA ALA A 201 -7.07 -3.86 8.09
C ALA A 201 -6.10 -3.12 7.14
N ALA A 202 -4.80 -3.16 7.41
CA ALA A 202 -3.78 -2.60 6.52
C ALA A 202 -3.82 -3.23 5.12
N ALA A 203 -3.96 -4.56 5.03
CA ALA A 203 -4.05 -5.29 3.77
C ALA A 203 -5.33 -4.95 2.95
N ARG A 204 -6.37 -4.45 3.62
CA ARG A 204 -7.59 -3.92 2.98
C ARG A 204 -7.53 -2.40 2.75
N HIS A 205 -6.41 -1.78 3.06
CA HIS A 205 -6.21 -0.32 3.04
C HIS A 205 -7.15 0.44 4.01
N ASP A 206 -7.60 -0.22 5.09
CA ASP A 206 -8.25 0.40 6.24
C ASP A 206 -7.19 0.79 7.29
N PHE A 207 -6.48 1.87 7.02
CA PHE A 207 -5.38 2.30 7.89
C PHE A 207 -5.85 2.92 9.21
N THR A 208 -7.06 3.43 9.26
CA THR A 208 -7.70 3.88 10.51
C THR A 208 -7.98 2.69 11.43
N GLY A 209 -8.52 1.62 10.89
CA GLY A 209 -8.71 0.36 11.61
C GLY A 209 -7.37 -0.24 12.05
N ALA A 210 -6.37 -0.26 11.18
CA ALA A 210 -5.03 -0.74 11.51
C ALA A 210 -4.41 0.03 12.69
N LEU A 211 -4.49 1.36 12.68
CA LEU A 211 -4.02 2.22 13.78
C LEU A 211 -4.76 1.92 15.08
N THR A 212 -6.09 1.78 15.01
CA THR A 212 -6.93 1.50 16.19
C THR A 212 -6.54 0.16 16.86
N TYR A 213 -6.32 -0.89 16.07
CA TYR A 213 -5.90 -2.19 16.60
C TYR A 213 -4.47 -2.14 17.15
N ALA A 214 -3.55 -1.46 16.49
CA ALA A 214 -2.18 -1.28 16.95
C ALA A 214 -2.14 -0.52 18.29
N ASP A 215 -2.86 0.60 18.39
CA ASP A 215 -2.94 1.40 19.64
C ASP A 215 -3.57 0.61 20.79
N LYS A 216 -4.57 -0.25 20.50
CA LYS A 216 -5.16 -1.13 21.50
C LYS A 216 -4.14 -2.13 22.06
N VAL A 217 -3.30 -2.71 21.23
CA VAL A 217 -2.21 -3.60 21.68
C VAL A 217 -1.19 -2.82 22.49
N LEU A 218 -0.75 -1.65 22.01
CA LEU A 218 0.30 -0.86 22.69
C LEU A 218 -0.12 -0.31 24.04
N LYS A 219 -1.41 -0.22 24.30
CA LYS A 219 -1.93 0.15 25.63
C LYS A 219 -1.64 -0.92 26.67
N GLU A 220 -1.73 -2.20 26.30
CA GLU A 220 -1.51 -3.36 27.18
C GLU A 220 -0.05 -3.82 27.15
N ASN A 221 0.56 -3.85 25.95
CA ASN A 221 1.96 -4.21 25.73
C ASN A 221 2.71 -3.12 24.95
N PRO A 222 3.30 -2.12 25.63
CA PRO A 222 4.04 -1.03 24.97
C PRO A 222 5.28 -1.47 24.18
N TYR A 223 5.73 -2.70 24.32
CA TYR A 223 6.91 -3.27 23.68
C TYR A 223 6.58 -4.24 22.54
N SER A 224 5.31 -4.36 22.14
CA SER A 224 4.89 -5.20 21.01
C SER A 224 5.48 -4.66 19.70
N GLU A 225 6.49 -5.36 19.16
CA GLU A 225 7.18 -4.95 17.92
C GLU A 225 6.22 -4.83 16.75
N ARG A 226 5.29 -5.79 16.61
CA ARG A 226 4.28 -5.77 15.55
C ARG A 226 3.36 -4.55 15.64
N ALA A 227 2.90 -4.25 16.86
CA ALA A 227 2.00 -3.13 17.07
C ALA A 227 2.73 -1.78 16.88
N LEU A 228 3.99 -1.66 17.34
CA LEU A 228 4.84 -0.49 17.07
C LEU A 228 5.01 -0.28 15.57
N SER A 229 5.34 -1.33 14.84
CA SER A 229 5.50 -1.30 13.39
C SER A 229 4.20 -0.95 12.68
N SER A 230 3.08 -1.62 12.99
CA SER A 230 1.76 -1.35 12.40
C SER A 230 1.30 0.08 12.67
N ARG A 231 1.63 0.64 13.83
CA ARG A 231 1.31 2.04 14.16
C ARG A 231 2.06 3.01 13.28
N ILE A 232 3.35 2.80 13.04
CA ILE A 232 4.15 3.65 12.14
C ILE A 232 3.55 3.59 10.73
N ASP A 233 3.33 2.38 10.22
CA ASP A 233 2.78 2.15 8.88
C ASP A 233 1.43 2.85 8.71
N ALA A 234 0.51 2.65 9.64
CA ALA A 234 -0.82 3.26 9.59
C ALA A 234 -0.75 4.80 9.65
N LEU A 235 0.14 5.38 10.45
CA LEU A 235 0.32 6.83 10.52
C LEU A 235 0.90 7.40 9.22
N VAL A 236 1.85 6.71 8.58
CA VAL A 236 2.39 7.07 7.26
C VAL A 236 1.27 7.04 6.22
N GLU A 237 0.51 5.95 6.17
CA GLU A 237 -0.55 5.76 5.20
C GLU A 237 -1.77 6.67 5.41
N LEU A 238 -1.92 7.24 6.60
CA LEU A 238 -2.91 8.29 6.89
C LEU A 238 -2.37 9.71 6.60
N GLY A 239 -1.10 9.86 6.16
CA GLY A 239 -0.47 11.15 5.93
C GLY A 239 -0.07 11.90 7.22
N ARG A 240 -0.11 11.21 8.37
CA ARG A 240 0.23 11.77 9.68
C ARG A 240 1.74 11.69 9.94
N TYR A 241 2.53 12.30 9.05
CA TYR A 241 4.00 12.12 9.03
C TYR A 241 4.72 12.59 10.29
N ALA A 242 4.24 13.66 10.93
CA ALA A 242 4.80 14.12 12.21
C ALA A 242 4.59 13.10 13.34
N ASP A 243 3.41 12.46 13.37
CA ASP A 243 3.11 11.42 14.35
C ASP A 243 3.84 10.11 14.01
N ALA A 244 4.00 9.80 12.71
CA ALA A 244 4.80 8.66 12.25
C ALA A 244 6.28 8.80 12.68
N SER A 245 6.87 10.00 12.59
CA SER A 245 8.23 10.25 13.10
C SER A 245 8.33 9.97 14.60
N LYS A 246 7.42 10.52 15.41
CA LYS A 246 7.41 10.25 16.87
C LYS A 246 7.20 8.77 17.19
N ALA A 247 6.36 8.09 16.39
CA ALA A 247 6.13 6.66 16.55
C ALA A 247 7.37 5.83 16.17
N ALA A 248 8.11 6.25 15.15
CA ALA A 248 9.35 5.61 14.72
C ALA A 248 10.47 5.79 15.78
N ASP A 249 10.65 7.01 16.32
CA ASP A 249 11.59 7.30 17.41
C ASP A 249 11.27 6.44 18.65
N LEU A 250 9.98 6.35 19.00
CA LEU A 250 9.53 5.54 20.12
C LEU A 250 9.77 4.04 19.88
N ALA A 251 9.50 3.55 18.68
CA ALA A 251 9.72 2.16 18.32
C ALA A 251 11.22 1.81 18.37
N ASP A 252 12.08 2.69 17.84
CA ASP A 252 13.53 2.50 17.86
C ASP A 252 14.06 2.43 19.30
N SER A 253 13.58 3.31 20.20
CA SER A 253 13.97 3.30 21.60
C SER A 253 13.50 2.04 22.37
N ARG A 254 12.38 1.41 21.96
CA ARG A 254 11.79 0.27 22.67
C ARG A 254 12.22 -1.08 22.12
N ARG A 255 12.26 -1.20 20.80
CA ARG A 255 12.50 -2.47 20.09
C ARG A 255 13.31 -2.22 18.82
N PRO A 256 14.59 -1.80 18.93
CA PRO A 256 15.45 -1.65 17.76
C PRO A 256 15.62 -2.99 17.03
N GLY A 257 15.53 -2.97 15.71
CA GLY A 257 15.65 -4.16 14.87
C GLY A 257 15.22 -3.89 13.43
N VAL A 258 15.42 -4.87 12.55
CA VAL A 258 15.14 -4.74 11.11
C VAL A 258 13.72 -4.19 10.82
N PRO A 259 12.65 -4.69 11.47
CA PRO A 259 11.30 -4.20 11.20
C PRO A 259 11.12 -2.71 11.55
N VAL A 260 11.78 -2.22 12.60
CA VAL A 260 11.71 -0.82 13.02
C VAL A 260 12.62 0.05 12.17
N PHE A 261 13.86 -0.40 11.91
CA PHE A 261 14.83 0.38 11.12
C PHE A 261 14.34 0.68 9.70
N THR A 262 13.68 -0.27 9.05
CA THR A 262 13.15 -0.05 7.69
C THR A 262 12.06 1.00 7.66
N ARG A 263 11.18 1.03 8.66
CA ARG A 263 10.13 2.04 8.82
C ARG A 263 10.69 3.41 9.19
N TYR A 264 11.64 3.42 10.11
CA TYR A 264 12.37 4.62 10.50
C TYR A 264 13.03 5.27 9.26
N ALA A 265 13.73 4.45 8.46
CA ALA A 265 14.33 4.91 7.22
C ALA A 265 13.30 5.49 6.24
N TYR A 266 12.16 4.83 6.05
CA TYR A 266 11.11 5.31 5.15
C TYR A 266 10.48 6.63 5.63
N VAL A 267 10.26 6.79 6.94
CA VAL A 267 9.78 8.05 7.51
C VAL A 267 10.76 9.21 7.25
N HIS A 268 12.08 8.94 7.32
CA HIS A 268 13.11 9.93 6.97
C HIS A 268 13.13 10.24 5.46
N GLU A 269 13.00 9.23 4.61
CA GLU A 269 12.92 9.38 3.15
C GLU A 269 11.73 10.28 2.75
N LEU A 270 10.54 10.05 3.33
CA LEU A 270 9.34 10.87 3.10
C LEU A 270 9.52 12.35 3.48
N ARG A 271 10.53 12.67 4.27
CA ARG A 271 10.90 14.03 4.67
C ARG A 271 12.12 14.57 3.93
N GLY A 272 12.61 13.84 2.92
CA GLY A 272 13.78 14.22 2.13
C GLY A 272 15.13 13.89 2.78
N ASP A 273 15.16 13.29 3.97
CA ASP A 273 16.40 12.91 4.64
C ASP A 273 16.89 11.54 4.14
N VAL A 274 17.24 11.51 2.85
CA VAL A 274 17.77 10.32 2.16
C VAL A 274 19.06 9.82 2.83
N LYS A 275 19.87 10.72 3.40
CA LYS A 275 21.14 10.38 4.03
C LYS A 275 20.93 9.53 5.29
N THR A 276 20.01 9.94 6.16
CA THR A 276 19.65 9.17 7.35
C THR A 276 18.96 7.86 6.95
N ALA A 277 18.04 7.89 5.99
CA ALA A 277 17.36 6.70 5.50
C ALA A 277 18.37 5.63 5.02
N ARG A 278 19.34 6.02 4.20
CA ARG A 278 20.40 5.13 3.71
C ARG A 278 21.24 4.55 4.86
N ARG A 279 21.73 5.40 5.75
CA ARG A 279 22.54 4.97 6.90
C ARG A 279 21.83 3.95 7.79
N VAL A 280 20.56 4.17 8.08
CA VAL A 280 19.76 3.27 8.91
C VAL A 280 19.51 1.94 8.20
N LEU A 281 19.21 1.95 6.90
CA LEU A 281 19.08 0.72 6.11
C LEU A 281 20.39 -0.06 6.00
N GLU A 282 21.54 0.63 5.86
CA GLU A 282 22.86 -0.02 5.85
C GLU A 282 23.16 -0.67 7.21
N GLN A 283 22.81 -0.01 8.31
CA GLN A 283 22.89 -0.57 9.65
C GLN A 283 21.96 -1.81 9.78
N ALA A 284 20.73 -1.71 9.33
CA ALA A 284 19.79 -2.83 9.32
C ALA A 284 20.33 -4.02 8.52
N LEU A 285 20.92 -3.76 7.35
CA LEU A 285 21.53 -4.80 6.51
C LEU A 285 22.75 -5.45 7.17
N GLY A 286 23.52 -4.67 7.93
CA GLY A 286 24.66 -5.17 8.70
C GLY A 286 24.27 -6.07 9.89
N THR A 287 23.06 -5.89 10.42
CA THR A 287 22.51 -6.69 11.52
C THR A 287 21.57 -7.82 11.06
N ALA A 288 21.21 -7.86 9.78
CA ALA A 288 20.35 -8.88 9.22
C ALA A 288 21.03 -10.26 9.24
N THR A 289 20.41 -11.23 9.91
CA THR A 289 20.95 -12.58 10.07
C THR A 289 20.15 -13.64 9.28
N SER A 290 18.88 -13.38 8.99
CA SER A 290 18.07 -14.27 8.17
C SER A 290 18.18 -13.92 6.68
N ARG A 291 18.03 -14.93 5.81
CA ARG A 291 17.97 -14.72 4.35
C ARG A 291 16.86 -13.75 3.97
N GLY A 292 15.70 -13.88 4.60
CA GLY A 292 14.56 -13.00 4.38
C GLY A 292 14.85 -11.54 4.78
N ASP A 293 15.47 -11.29 5.94
CA ASP A 293 15.87 -9.93 6.35
C ASP A 293 16.87 -9.32 5.34
N VAL A 294 17.86 -10.12 4.89
CA VAL A 294 18.84 -9.68 3.88
C VAL A 294 18.14 -9.30 2.58
N SER A 295 17.24 -10.16 2.06
CA SER A 295 16.49 -9.88 0.83
C SER A 295 15.65 -8.63 0.96
N TYR A 296 14.96 -8.49 2.08
CA TYR A 296 14.08 -7.35 2.35
C TYR A 296 14.85 -6.03 2.46
N VAL A 297 15.88 -5.96 3.33
CA VAL A 297 16.63 -4.71 3.57
C VAL A 297 17.47 -4.32 2.36
N ALA A 298 18.08 -5.30 1.69
CA ALA A 298 18.83 -5.02 0.47
C ALA A 298 17.91 -4.49 -0.64
N THR A 299 16.68 -5.00 -0.75
CA THR A 299 15.69 -4.47 -1.69
C THR A 299 15.30 -3.03 -1.33
N ALA A 300 15.10 -2.70 -0.05
CA ALA A 300 14.81 -1.34 0.39
C ALA A 300 15.95 -0.36 0.04
N LEU A 301 17.21 -0.77 0.23
CA LEU A 301 18.39 0.00 -0.20
C LEU A 301 18.46 0.16 -1.73
N GLY A 302 18.11 -0.89 -2.47
CA GLY A 302 18.00 -0.85 -3.92
C GLY A 302 16.96 0.15 -4.40
N GLN A 303 15.79 0.16 -3.76
CA GLN A 303 14.72 1.10 -4.06
C GLN A 303 15.11 2.54 -3.73
N LEU A 304 15.72 2.78 -2.56
CA LEU A 304 16.21 4.10 -2.18
C LEU A 304 17.26 4.61 -3.19
N ALA A 305 18.18 3.75 -3.63
CA ALA A 305 19.17 4.11 -4.64
C ALA A 305 18.51 4.43 -6.00
N TRP A 306 17.54 3.61 -6.42
CA TRP A 306 16.78 3.84 -7.65
C TRP A 306 15.98 5.15 -7.61
N ASN A 307 15.32 5.48 -6.50
CA ASN A 307 14.61 6.74 -6.29
C ASN A 307 15.53 7.96 -6.48
N GLN A 308 16.83 7.81 -6.17
CA GLN A 308 17.86 8.85 -6.33
C GLN A 308 18.58 8.78 -7.70
N GLY A 309 18.15 7.94 -8.64
CA GLY A 309 18.79 7.79 -9.94
C GLY A 309 20.15 7.03 -9.92
N ASP A 310 20.55 6.47 -8.78
CA ASP A 310 21.75 5.67 -8.64
C ASP A 310 21.48 4.22 -9.03
N TYR A 311 21.33 3.97 -10.33
CA TYR A 311 20.99 2.65 -10.86
C TYR A 311 22.06 1.60 -10.61
N ALA A 312 23.33 2.01 -10.57
CA ALA A 312 24.44 1.09 -10.32
C ALA A 312 24.37 0.52 -8.90
N SER A 313 24.18 1.38 -7.90
CA SER A 313 23.93 0.94 -6.52
C SER A 313 22.64 0.16 -6.38
N ALA A 314 21.57 0.57 -7.05
CA ALA A 314 20.28 -0.14 -7.05
C ALA A 314 20.46 -1.60 -7.52
N LEU A 315 21.09 -1.81 -8.68
CA LEU A 315 21.38 -3.15 -9.21
C LEU A 315 22.26 -3.98 -8.28
N LYS A 316 23.26 -3.37 -7.63
CA LYS A 316 24.11 -4.05 -6.64
C LYS A 316 23.31 -4.54 -5.44
N TYR A 317 22.41 -3.72 -4.91
CA TYR A 317 21.57 -4.10 -3.78
C TYR A 317 20.52 -5.13 -4.16
N TYR A 318 19.88 -5.03 -5.33
CA TYR A 318 18.95 -6.05 -5.83
C TYR A 318 19.67 -7.39 -6.08
N ALA A 319 20.91 -7.36 -6.60
CA ALA A 319 21.71 -8.58 -6.74
C ALA A 319 22.01 -9.22 -5.38
N ARG A 320 22.30 -8.43 -4.34
CA ARG A 320 22.48 -8.92 -2.97
C ARG A 320 21.21 -9.54 -2.40
N ALA A 321 20.05 -8.91 -2.65
CA ALA A 321 18.76 -9.45 -2.24
C ALA A 321 18.48 -10.81 -2.90
N LEU A 322 18.70 -10.90 -4.21
CA LEU A 322 18.48 -12.12 -5.01
C LEU A 322 19.53 -13.22 -4.73
N ALA A 323 20.71 -12.88 -4.26
CA ALA A 323 21.66 -13.87 -3.77
C ALA A 323 21.21 -14.54 -2.46
N ALA A 324 20.42 -13.83 -1.64
CA ALA A 324 19.81 -14.40 -0.44
C ALA A 324 18.50 -15.16 -0.76
N ASP A 325 17.68 -14.64 -1.68
CA ASP A 325 16.44 -15.29 -2.18
C ASP A 325 16.24 -14.93 -3.64
N ASP A 326 16.57 -15.85 -4.56
CA ASP A 326 16.49 -15.67 -6.01
C ASP A 326 15.07 -15.53 -6.54
N SER A 327 14.10 -15.88 -5.71
CA SER A 327 12.67 -15.81 -6.00
C SER A 327 11.99 -14.57 -5.45
N TYR A 328 12.72 -13.67 -4.76
CA TYR A 328 12.15 -12.51 -4.08
C TYR A 328 11.63 -11.48 -5.08
N LEU A 329 10.31 -11.45 -5.28
CA LEU A 329 9.63 -10.68 -6.31
C LEU A 329 9.93 -9.17 -6.27
N PRO A 330 9.96 -8.48 -5.10
CA PRO A 330 10.27 -7.05 -5.08
C PRO A 330 11.68 -6.72 -5.59
N ALA A 331 12.65 -7.62 -5.38
CA ALA A 331 14.00 -7.43 -5.91
C ALA A 331 14.07 -7.71 -7.43
N LEU A 332 13.30 -8.69 -7.93
CA LEU A 332 13.19 -8.95 -9.37
C LEU A 332 12.57 -7.77 -10.10
N GLU A 333 11.49 -7.20 -9.57
CA GLU A 333 10.82 -6.01 -10.08
C GLU A 333 11.76 -4.80 -10.08
N GLY A 334 12.37 -4.50 -8.92
CA GLY A 334 13.31 -3.38 -8.79
C GLY A 334 14.52 -3.50 -9.73
N ARG A 335 15.04 -4.73 -9.91
CA ARG A 335 16.12 -4.99 -10.88
C ARG A 335 15.66 -4.70 -12.31
N ALA A 336 14.47 -5.14 -12.69
CA ALA A 336 13.94 -4.89 -14.02
C ALA A 336 13.78 -3.38 -14.29
N ARG A 337 13.25 -2.61 -13.33
CA ARG A 337 13.18 -1.14 -13.40
C ARG A 337 14.55 -0.49 -13.57
N ALA A 338 15.52 -0.90 -12.77
CA ALA A 338 16.88 -0.34 -12.85
C ALA A 338 17.58 -0.70 -14.17
N GLN A 339 17.33 -1.89 -14.73
CA GLN A 339 17.80 -2.28 -16.06
C GLN A 339 17.17 -1.43 -17.16
N ALA A 340 15.85 -1.19 -17.10
CA ALA A 340 15.17 -0.30 -18.03
C ALA A 340 15.76 1.11 -18.01
N ALA A 341 16.00 1.65 -16.81
CA ALA A 341 16.59 2.98 -16.62
C ALA A 341 18.03 3.09 -17.16
N GLN A 342 18.78 1.99 -17.18
CA GLN A 342 20.11 1.91 -17.80
C GLN A 342 20.09 1.62 -19.31
N GLY A 343 18.89 1.44 -19.90
CA GLY A 343 18.73 1.16 -21.34
C GLY A 343 18.72 -0.32 -21.72
N ASP A 344 18.88 -1.25 -20.75
CA ASP A 344 18.75 -2.69 -21.02
C ASP A 344 17.26 -3.10 -21.02
N GLN A 345 16.56 -2.63 -22.05
CA GLN A 345 15.13 -2.82 -22.22
C GLN A 345 14.73 -4.30 -22.38
N ALA A 346 15.60 -5.09 -23.01
CA ALA A 346 15.33 -6.51 -23.22
C ALA A 346 15.36 -7.30 -21.89
N ALA A 347 16.37 -7.07 -21.05
CA ALA A 347 16.45 -7.69 -19.73
C ALA A 347 15.32 -7.19 -18.82
N ALA A 348 14.98 -5.91 -18.88
CA ALA A 348 13.89 -5.31 -18.10
C ALA A 348 12.53 -5.96 -18.42
N ILE A 349 12.17 -6.06 -19.70
CA ILE A 349 10.91 -6.68 -20.13
C ILE A 349 10.88 -8.17 -19.71
N LYS A 350 11.95 -8.91 -19.94
CA LYS A 350 12.04 -10.32 -19.53
C LYS A 350 11.89 -10.47 -18.01
N GLY A 351 12.53 -9.62 -17.24
CA GLY A 351 12.44 -9.62 -15.78
C GLY A 351 11.02 -9.29 -15.31
N MET A 352 10.38 -8.29 -15.90
CA MET A 352 9.03 -7.88 -15.55
C MET A 352 7.97 -8.92 -15.99
N GLU A 353 8.15 -9.60 -17.14
CA GLU A 353 7.33 -10.73 -17.55
C GLU A 353 7.37 -11.86 -16.50
N GLN A 354 8.54 -12.16 -15.92
CA GLN A 354 8.69 -13.15 -14.85
C GLN A 354 7.96 -12.72 -13.56
N VAL A 355 8.02 -11.42 -13.22
CA VAL A 355 7.29 -10.86 -12.07
C VAL A 355 5.79 -11.00 -12.29
N VAL A 356 5.28 -10.48 -13.40
CA VAL A 356 3.85 -10.48 -13.71
C VAL A 356 3.28 -11.91 -13.87
N GLU A 357 4.07 -12.85 -14.38
CA GLU A 357 3.66 -14.25 -14.46
C GLU A 357 3.34 -14.86 -13.10
N ARG A 358 4.09 -14.47 -12.06
CA ARG A 358 3.95 -15.00 -10.72
C ARG A 358 3.07 -14.13 -9.83
N TYR A 359 3.03 -12.82 -10.13
CA TYR A 359 2.48 -11.80 -9.25
C TYR A 359 1.93 -10.62 -10.09
N PRO A 360 0.78 -10.80 -10.77
CA PRO A 360 0.22 -9.81 -11.69
C PRO A 360 -0.51 -8.68 -10.94
N LEU A 361 0.26 -7.79 -10.30
CA LEU A 361 -0.24 -6.64 -9.59
C LEU A 361 -0.47 -5.43 -10.49
N PRO A 362 -1.27 -4.44 -10.09
CA PRO A 362 -1.45 -3.22 -10.85
C PRO A 362 -0.15 -2.56 -11.28
N GLN A 363 0.77 -2.32 -10.33
CA GLN A 363 2.01 -1.61 -10.64
C GLN A 363 2.92 -2.37 -11.63
N PRO A 364 3.36 -3.62 -11.40
CA PRO A 364 4.17 -4.33 -12.40
C PRO A 364 3.44 -4.59 -13.72
N LEU A 365 2.11 -4.68 -13.73
CA LEU A 365 1.33 -4.75 -14.97
C LEU A 365 1.43 -3.45 -15.77
N VAL A 366 1.26 -2.30 -15.12
CA VAL A 366 1.41 -0.99 -15.77
C VAL A 366 2.84 -0.82 -16.27
N GLU A 367 3.85 -1.09 -15.44
CA GLU A 367 5.26 -0.97 -15.82
C GLU A 367 5.62 -1.85 -17.02
N LEU A 368 5.13 -3.10 -17.06
CA LEU A 368 5.35 -3.97 -18.22
C LEU A 368 4.67 -3.43 -19.47
N GLY A 369 3.46 -2.90 -19.34
CA GLY A 369 2.74 -2.24 -20.43
C GLY A 369 3.52 -1.05 -20.99
N GLU A 370 4.00 -0.16 -20.12
CA GLU A 370 4.82 1.00 -20.52
C GLU A 370 6.16 0.59 -21.17
N LEU A 371 6.78 -0.48 -20.71
CA LEU A 371 7.99 -1.02 -21.32
C LEU A 371 7.73 -1.55 -22.74
N TYR A 372 6.59 -2.20 -22.99
CA TYR A 372 6.19 -2.60 -24.34
C TYR A 372 5.93 -1.38 -25.23
N GLU A 373 5.18 -0.36 -24.74
CA GLU A 373 4.92 0.86 -25.50
C GLU A 373 6.22 1.63 -25.81
N ALA A 374 7.14 1.70 -24.84
CA ALA A 374 8.43 2.36 -25.04
C ALA A 374 9.31 1.64 -26.06
N ARG A 375 9.24 0.30 -26.13
CA ARG A 375 9.97 -0.51 -27.11
C ARG A 375 9.39 -0.37 -28.52
N GLY A 376 8.07 -0.38 -28.66
CA GLY A 376 7.36 -0.10 -29.91
C GLY A 376 7.55 -1.14 -31.03
N HIS A 377 7.85 -2.40 -30.73
CA HIS A 377 7.92 -3.46 -31.71
C HIS A 377 6.51 -3.89 -32.19
N ALA A 378 6.44 -4.56 -33.33
CA ALA A 378 5.18 -5.11 -33.84
C ALA A 378 4.50 -6.00 -32.80
N GLY A 379 3.25 -5.72 -32.48
CA GLY A 379 2.46 -6.42 -31.48
C GLY A 379 2.64 -5.92 -30.03
N ASP A 380 3.55 -5.01 -29.75
CA ASP A 380 3.78 -4.50 -28.39
C ASP A 380 2.60 -3.66 -27.87
N ALA A 381 1.95 -2.89 -28.73
CA ALA A 381 0.73 -2.15 -28.37
C ALA A 381 -0.39 -3.07 -27.85
N GLN A 382 -0.57 -4.24 -28.47
CA GLN A 382 -1.55 -5.22 -27.99
C GLN A 382 -1.12 -5.83 -26.65
N LYS A 383 0.17 -6.15 -26.50
CA LYS A 383 0.70 -6.66 -25.22
C LYS A 383 0.51 -5.67 -24.08
N ALA A 384 0.77 -4.38 -24.32
CA ALA A 384 0.55 -3.32 -23.34
C ALA A 384 -0.93 -3.23 -22.95
N HIS A 385 -1.82 -3.21 -23.94
CA HIS A 385 -3.27 -3.20 -23.69
C HIS A 385 -3.75 -4.41 -22.88
N ASP A 386 -3.19 -5.59 -23.14
CA ASP A 386 -3.50 -6.81 -22.37
C ASP A 386 -3.11 -6.64 -20.89
N GLN A 387 -1.96 -6.02 -20.60
CA GLN A 387 -1.54 -5.73 -19.20
C GLN A 387 -2.51 -4.76 -18.52
N TYR A 388 -2.87 -3.65 -19.17
CA TYR A 388 -3.80 -2.67 -18.59
C TYR A 388 -5.21 -3.25 -18.36
N SER A 389 -5.64 -4.17 -19.22
CA SER A 389 -6.90 -4.89 -19.04
C SER A 389 -6.87 -5.77 -17.78
N LEU A 390 -5.71 -6.38 -17.47
CA LEU A 390 -5.54 -7.18 -16.24
C LEU A 390 -5.60 -6.31 -14.98
N VAL A 391 -5.10 -5.07 -15.03
CA VAL A 391 -5.25 -4.10 -13.91
C VAL A 391 -6.73 -3.87 -13.59
N THR A 392 -7.55 -3.63 -14.60
CA THR A 392 -9.00 -3.40 -14.43
C THR A 392 -9.68 -4.62 -13.81
N ALA A 393 -9.34 -5.81 -14.28
CA ALA A 393 -9.88 -7.06 -13.75
C ALA A 393 -9.46 -7.27 -12.28
N TRP A 394 -8.19 -6.98 -11.97
CA TRP A 394 -7.70 -7.08 -10.61
C TRP A 394 -8.40 -6.12 -9.65
N VAL A 395 -8.53 -4.83 -10.00
CA VAL A 395 -9.23 -3.82 -9.21
C VAL A 395 -10.66 -4.27 -8.90
N SER A 396 -11.37 -4.82 -9.89
CA SER A 396 -12.72 -5.34 -9.72
C SER A 396 -12.77 -6.50 -8.72
N LEU A 397 -11.80 -7.41 -8.78
CA LEU A 397 -11.67 -8.53 -7.84
C LEU A 397 -11.35 -8.02 -6.42
N ALA A 398 -10.40 -7.12 -6.29
CA ALA A 398 -9.98 -6.54 -5.02
C ALA A 398 -11.16 -5.88 -4.29
N HIS A 399 -11.93 -5.06 -4.99
CA HIS A 399 -13.14 -4.45 -4.43
C HIS A 399 -14.17 -5.47 -3.95
N SER A 400 -14.36 -6.59 -4.67
CA SER A 400 -15.32 -7.64 -4.28
C SER A 400 -14.97 -8.32 -2.95
N TYR A 401 -13.71 -8.28 -2.54
CA TYR A 401 -13.21 -8.80 -1.26
C TYR A 401 -12.94 -7.72 -0.21
N GLY A 402 -13.43 -6.50 -0.44
CA GLY A 402 -13.36 -5.38 0.51
C GLY A 402 -11.98 -4.76 0.61
N VAL A 403 -11.16 -4.87 -0.44
CA VAL A 403 -9.91 -4.13 -0.58
C VAL A 403 -10.19 -2.79 -1.24
N ASN A 404 -9.67 -1.73 -0.67
CA ASN A 404 -9.74 -0.41 -1.24
C ASN A 404 -8.60 -0.20 -2.25
N ALA A 405 -8.89 -0.39 -3.53
CA ALA A 405 -7.94 -0.26 -4.63
C ALA A 405 -8.09 1.08 -5.40
N ASP A 406 -8.62 2.13 -4.74
CA ASP A 406 -8.88 3.39 -5.42
C ASP A 406 -7.60 4.12 -5.83
N LEU A 407 -6.50 4.03 -5.07
CA LEU A 407 -5.23 4.63 -5.46
C LEU A 407 -4.66 3.96 -6.72
N ASP A 408 -4.65 2.63 -6.76
CA ASP A 408 -4.17 1.87 -7.93
C ASP A 408 -5.03 2.15 -9.16
N THR A 409 -6.36 2.24 -8.96
CA THR A 409 -7.30 2.64 -10.00
C THR A 409 -7.02 4.03 -10.52
N ALA A 410 -6.79 5.00 -9.62
CA ALA A 410 -6.55 6.39 -9.97
C ALA A 410 -5.29 6.53 -10.85
N LEU A 411 -4.19 5.91 -10.44
CA LEU A 411 -2.92 5.99 -11.16
C LEU A 411 -2.99 5.28 -12.51
N ALA A 412 -3.42 4.02 -12.54
CA ALA A 412 -3.48 3.25 -13.78
C ALA A 412 -4.49 3.82 -14.79
N ALA A 413 -5.65 4.29 -14.34
CA ALA A 413 -6.68 4.82 -15.23
C ALA A 413 -6.37 6.24 -15.71
N ALA A 414 -5.52 7.02 -15.02
CA ALA A 414 -5.12 8.34 -15.45
C ALA A 414 -4.33 8.30 -16.76
N ASP A 415 -3.40 7.35 -16.89
CA ASP A 415 -2.51 7.24 -18.05
C ASP A 415 -3.02 6.23 -19.09
N HIS A 416 -3.60 5.11 -18.66
CA HIS A 416 -3.89 3.96 -19.51
C HIS A 416 -5.35 3.52 -19.51
N GLY A 417 -6.28 4.29 -18.92
CA GLY A 417 -7.67 3.90 -18.77
C GLY A 417 -8.67 5.02 -18.95
N ASN A 418 -9.79 4.91 -18.24
CA ASN A 418 -10.85 5.93 -18.25
C ASN A 418 -10.50 7.07 -17.29
N ARG A 419 -10.26 8.26 -17.83
CA ARG A 419 -9.91 9.45 -17.05
C ARG A 419 -10.98 9.85 -16.03
N GLY A 420 -12.27 9.61 -16.32
CA GLY A 420 -13.37 9.85 -15.39
C GLY A 420 -13.31 8.91 -14.18
N ASP A 421 -12.99 7.63 -14.40
CA ASP A 421 -12.80 6.65 -13.33
C ASP A 421 -11.56 6.98 -12.50
N ALA A 422 -10.47 7.43 -13.13
CA ALA A 422 -9.30 7.93 -12.43
C ALA A 422 -9.65 9.05 -11.45
N LEU A 423 -10.39 10.05 -11.90
CA LEU A 423 -10.78 11.19 -11.06
C LEU A 423 -11.75 10.77 -9.93
N LYS A 424 -12.68 9.87 -10.22
CA LYS A 424 -13.61 9.33 -9.22
C LYS A 424 -12.84 8.59 -8.12
N ALA A 425 -11.95 7.71 -8.50
CA ALA A 425 -11.13 6.92 -7.58
C ALA A 425 -10.17 7.82 -6.77
N ALA A 426 -9.47 8.75 -7.42
CA ALA A 426 -8.57 9.68 -6.74
C ALA A 426 -9.29 10.54 -5.69
N ARG A 427 -10.50 11.00 -5.98
CA ARG A 427 -11.31 11.75 -5.00
C ARG A 427 -11.80 10.88 -3.85
N ALA A 428 -12.21 9.65 -4.13
CA ALA A 428 -12.63 8.70 -3.09
C ALA A 428 -11.46 8.38 -2.16
N GLU A 429 -10.25 8.18 -2.71
CA GLU A 429 -9.06 7.94 -1.92
C GLU A 429 -8.64 9.18 -1.11
N TRP A 430 -8.66 10.35 -1.72
CA TRP A 430 -8.37 11.60 -1.02
C TRP A 430 -9.32 11.87 0.15
N ALA A 431 -10.59 11.51 0.03
CA ALA A 431 -11.56 11.64 1.12
C ALA A 431 -11.23 10.76 2.34
N ARG A 432 -10.45 9.69 2.16
CA ARG A 432 -10.06 8.76 3.23
C ARG A 432 -8.73 9.08 3.86
N ARG A 433 -7.75 9.55 3.08
CA ARG A 433 -6.38 9.83 3.57
C ARG A 433 -5.68 10.89 2.73
N HIS A 434 -4.83 11.68 3.38
CA HIS A 434 -4.14 12.82 2.79
C HIS A 434 -2.62 12.60 2.78
N THR A 435 -2.15 11.63 2.00
CA THR A 435 -0.72 11.36 1.81
C THR A 435 -0.15 12.17 0.65
N VAL A 436 1.18 12.23 0.53
CA VAL A 436 1.82 12.79 -0.67
C VAL A 436 1.45 12.01 -1.93
N HIS A 437 1.27 10.69 -1.83
CA HIS A 437 0.87 9.83 -2.94
C HIS A 437 -0.58 10.08 -3.38
N THR A 438 -1.50 10.24 -2.43
CA THR A 438 -2.91 10.53 -2.76
C THR A 438 -3.11 11.96 -3.25
N ALA A 439 -2.27 12.91 -2.80
CA ALA A 439 -2.22 14.26 -3.35
C ALA A 439 -1.75 14.25 -4.82
N ASP A 440 -0.68 13.51 -5.12
CA ASP A 440 -0.17 13.35 -6.48
C ASP A 440 -1.19 12.68 -7.40
N ALA A 441 -1.78 11.56 -6.96
CA ALA A 441 -2.79 10.85 -7.74
C ALA A 441 -4.02 11.73 -8.05
N LEU A 442 -4.47 12.55 -7.08
CA LEU A 442 -5.57 13.48 -7.31
C LEU A 442 -5.16 14.61 -8.25
N ALA A 443 -3.95 15.16 -8.09
CA ALA A 443 -3.41 16.17 -8.98
C ALA A 443 -3.35 15.66 -10.42
N TRP A 444 -2.80 14.48 -10.64
CA TRP A 444 -2.67 13.89 -11.95
C TRP A 444 -4.02 13.53 -12.56
N ALA A 445 -4.91 12.92 -11.80
CA ALA A 445 -6.28 12.63 -12.25
C ALA A 445 -7.06 13.90 -12.64
N LEU A 446 -6.88 15.01 -11.92
CA LEU A 446 -7.46 16.31 -12.29
C LEU A 446 -6.84 16.84 -13.59
N HIS A 447 -5.51 16.76 -13.75
CA HIS A 447 -4.78 17.21 -14.92
C HIS A 447 -5.27 16.50 -16.20
N VAL A 448 -5.29 15.17 -16.21
CA VAL A 448 -5.72 14.40 -17.39
C VAL A 448 -7.20 14.62 -17.76
N ASN A 449 -7.99 15.18 -16.82
CA ASN A 449 -9.37 15.64 -17.04
C ASN A 449 -9.48 17.13 -17.38
N GLY A 450 -8.36 17.83 -17.68
CA GLY A 450 -8.34 19.25 -18.06
C GLY A 450 -8.67 20.22 -16.91
N ARG A 451 -8.54 19.79 -15.65
CA ARG A 451 -8.85 20.57 -14.44
C ARG A 451 -7.59 21.10 -13.77
N ASP A 452 -6.67 21.65 -14.55
CA ASP A 452 -5.31 22.01 -14.14
C ASP A 452 -5.25 23.01 -12.99
N LYS A 453 -6.16 24.01 -12.97
CA LYS A 453 -6.22 24.99 -11.88
C LYS A 453 -6.57 24.34 -10.54
N GLU A 454 -7.39 23.30 -10.55
CA GLU A 454 -7.71 22.52 -9.35
C GLU A 454 -6.59 21.54 -8.98
N ALA A 455 -5.86 21.04 -9.96
CA ALA A 455 -4.74 20.10 -9.77
C ALA A 455 -3.54 20.74 -9.05
N LEU A 456 -3.23 22.02 -9.38
CA LEU A 456 -2.01 22.69 -8.96
C LEU A 456 -1.77 22.69 -7.42
N PRO A 457 -2.74 23.00 -6.55
CA PRO A 457 -2.52 22.93 -5.11
C PRO A 457 -2.17 21.52 -4.62
N TYR A 458 -2.77 20.47 -5.17
CA TYR A 458 -2.47 19.08 -4.81
C TYR A 458 -1.08 18.65 -5.30
N ALA A 459 -0.68 19.02 -6.51
CA ALA A 459 0.68 18.76 -7.01
C ALA A 459 1.76 19.45 -6.15
N ARG A 460 1.51 20.67 -5.69
CA ARG A 460 2.38 21.37 -4.73
C ARG A 460 2.41 20.67 -3.38
N GLN A 461 1.27 20.18 -2.89
CA GLN A 461 1.18 19.44 -1.64
C GLN A 461 1.94 18.10 -1.71
N ALA A 462 1.86 17.37 -2.82
CA ALA A 462 2.58 16.11 -3.04
C ALA A 462 4.10 16.27 -2.90
N THR A 463 4.63 17.44 -3.23
CA THR A 463 6.07 17.76 -3.20
C THR A 463 6.51 18.60 -1.98
N ALA A 464 5.60 18.88 -1.03
CA ALA A 464 5.87 19.81 0.07
C ALA A 464 6.67 19.20 1.24
N THR A 465 6.69 17.88 1.38
CA THR A 465 7.38 17.20 2.50
C THR A 465 8.89 17.11 2.33
N GLY A 466 9.40 17.42 1.13
CA GLY A 466 10.78 17.17 0.74
C GLY A 466 11.04 15.77 0.20
N TYR A 467 10.01 14.91 0.11
CA TYR A 467 10.13 13.58 -0.50
C TYR A 467 10.64 13.68 -1.93
N HIS A 468 11.77 13.03 -2.21
CA HIS A 468 12.40 13.02 -3.52
C HIS A 468 11.72 11.96 -4.41
N ASN A 469 10.74 12.39 -5.19
CA ASN A 469 10.01 11.54 -6.14
C ASN A 469 9.95 12.22 -7.52
N ALA A 470 10.57 11.58 -8.50
CA ALA A 470 10.67 12.15 -9.85
C ALA A 470 9.32 12.18 -10.58
N SER A 471 8.44 11.19 -10.35
CA SER A 471 7.09 11.19 -10.93
C SER A 471 6.27 12.36 -10.40
N PHE A 472 6.33 12.65 -9.11
CA PHE A 472 5.61 13.80 -8.52
C PHE A 472 6.12 15.13 -9.08
N LEU A 473 7.43 15.26 -9.26
CA LEU A 473 8.02 16.45 -9.88
C LEU A 473 7.61 16.57 -11.35
N TYR A 474 7.53 15.46 -12.07
CA TYR A 474 7.05 15.43 -13.46
C TYR A 474 5.57 15.84 -13.53
N HIS A 475 4.68 15.23 -12.75
CA HIS A 475 3.26 15.58 -12.70
C HIS A 475 3.08 17.06 -12.36
N ARG A 476 3.79 17.54 -11.34
CA ARG A 476 3.78 18.95 -10.95
C ARG A 476 4.22 19.85 -12.10
N GLY A 477 5.30 19.52 -12.78
CA GLY A 477 5.81 20.30 -13.91
C GLY A 477 4.83 20.38 -15.07
N MET A 478 4.16 19.28 -15.41
CA MET A 478 3.12 19.25 -16.45
C MET A 478 1.91 20.12 -16.08
N ILE A 479 1.48 20.07 -14.82
CA ILE A 479 0.36 20.88 -14.29
C ILE A 479 0.75 22.37 -14.21
N GLU A 480 1.96 22.70 -13.78
CA GLU A 480 2.48 24.08 -13.77
C GLU A 480 2.52 24.66 -15.19
N ARG A 481 2.94 23.86 -16.17
CA ARG A 481 2.91 24.27 -17.58
C ARG A 481 1.50 24.53 -18.08
N ALA A 482 0.57 23.61 -17.81
CA ALA A 482 -0.83 23.74 -18.23
C ALA A 482 -1.55 24.94 -17.58
N THR A 483 -1.03 25.43 -16.45
CA THR A 483 -1.54 26.60 -15.73
C THR A 483 -0.78 27.89 -16.03
N GLY A 484 0.19 27.89 -16.97
CA GLY A 484 0.96 29.06 -17.40
C GLY A 484 2.12 29.45 -16.48
N HIS A 485 2.53 28.56 -15.56
CA HIS A 485 3.68 28.75 -14.67
C HIS A 485 4.97 28.21 -15.31
N GLU A 486 5.34 28.74 -16.48
CA GLU A 486 6.39 28.19 -17.34
C GLU A 486 7.77 28.07 -16.68
N LYS A 487 8.14 29.02 -15.82
CA LYS A 487 9.42 29.00 -15.10
C LYS A 487 9.49 27.87 -14.10
N GLU A 488 8.45 27.72 -13.30
CA GLU A 488 8.29 26.67 -12.30
C GLU A 488 8.18 25.31 -12.98
N ALA A 489 7.42 25.21 -14.06
CA ALA A 489 7.27 23.99 -14.86
C ALA A 489 8.63 23.47 -15.37
N ARG A 490 9.45 24.36 -15.97
CA ARG A 490 10.81 23.99 -16.40
C ARG A 490 11.67 23.51 -15.23
N ALA A 491 11.59 24.18 -14.07
CA ALA A 491 12.35 23.78 -12.90
C ALA A 491 11.90 22.40 -12.37
N SER A 492 10.59 22.17 -12.28
CA SER A 492 10.02 20.89 -11.83
C SER A 492 10.38 19.73 -12.76
N LEU A 493 10.20 19.91 -14.09
CA LEU A 493 10.53 18.89 -15.09
C LEU A 493 12.02 18.57 -15.14
N LYS A 494 12.88 19.62 -15.07
CA LYS A 494 14.32 19.41 -14.99
C LYS A 494 14.71 18.67 -13.72
N SER A 495 14.16 19.05 -12.57
CA SER A 495 14.42 18.37 -11.29
C SER A 495 13.97 16.92 -11.32
N ALA A 496 12.87 16.59 -12.01
CA ALA A 496 12.43 15.21 -12.18
C ALA A 496 13.47 14.36 -12.92
N LEU A 497 13.96 14.87 -14.07
CA LEU A 497 14.96 14.17 -14.90
C LEU A 497 16.34 14.13 -14.24
N ASP A 498 16.75 15.21 -13.54
CA ASP A 498 18.01 15.25 -12.81
C ASP A 498 18.01 14.28 -11.63
N LEU A 499 16.86 14.11 -10.95
CA LEU A 499 16.72 13.19 -9.84
C LEU A 499 16.72 11.72 -10.31
N ASN A 500 15.90 11.38 -11.28
CA ASN A 500 15.80 10.02 -11.81
C ASN A 500 15.28 10.04 -13.24
N ALA A 501 16.15 10.06 -14.24
CA ALA A 501 15.79 10.08 -15.65
C ALA A 501 15.06 8.82 -16.16
N GLY A 502 15.01 7.76 -15.33
CA GLY A 502 14.35 6.49 -15.62
C GLY A 502 13.09 6.25 -14.79
N PHE A 503 12.51 7.27 -14.18
CA PHE A 503 11.35 7.15 -13.28
C PHE A 503 10.11 6.50 -13.95
N SER A 504 9.90 6.74 -15.24
CA SER A 504 8.93 6.09 -16.12
C SER A 504 9.43 6.17 -17.56
N PRO A 505 9.35 5.09 -18.33
CA PRO A 505 9.77 5.11 -19.75
C PRO A 505 9.01 6.15 -20.57
N LEU A 506 7.72 6.30 -20.35
CA LEU A 506 6.84 7.23 -21.07
C LEU A 506 6.91 8.63 -20.48
N GLY A 507 6.79 8.78 -19.16
CA GLY A 507 6.81 10.06 -18.47
C GLY A 507 8.12 10.83 -18.67
N ALA A 508 9.27 10.15 -18.60
CA ALA A 508 10.56 10.77 -18.85
C ALA A 508 10.70 11.27 -20.29
N ARG A 509 10.15 10.56 -21.26
CA ARG A 509 10.10 11.00 -22.67
C ARG A 509 9.23 12.26 -22.83
N GLU A 510 8.05 12.28 -22.21
CA GLU A 510 7.16 13.45 -22.25
C GLU A 510 7.77 14.65 -21.51
N ALA A 511 8.48 14.44 -20.40
CA ALA A 511 9.20 15.50 -19.70
C ALA A 511 10.26 16.17 -20.59
N ARG A 512 11.09 15.37 -21.30
CA ARG A 512 12.09 15.90 -22.26
C ARG A 512 11.42 16.67 -23.39
N LYS A 513 10.34 16.15 -23.96
CA LYS A 513 9.56 16.83 -25.00
C LYS A 513 8.99 18.16 -24.49
N ALA A 514 8.47 18.21 -23.28
CA ALA A 514 7.96 19.42 -22.66
C ALA A 514 9.05 20.48 -22.42
N LEU A 515 10.30 20.06 -22.19
CA LEU A 515 11.46 20.95 -22.07
C LEU A 515 12.02 21.43 -23.43
N GLY A 516 11.57 20.84 -24.55
CA GLY A 516 12.12 21.09 -25.87
C GLY A 516 13.42 20.32 -26.17
N GLU A 517 13.73 19.31 -25.40
CA GLU A 517 14.90 18.43 -25.53
C GLU A 517 14.58 17.19 -26.38
N ALA A 518 13.70 17.33 -27.38
CA ALA A 518 13.19 16.22 -28.15
C ALA A 518 14.31 15.50 -28.93
N LYS A 519 14.63 14.26 -28.52
CA LYS A 519 15.11 13.18 -29.39
C LYS A 519 14.40 11.90 -29.04
#